data_5a918dfeed5213ec9e887f3082732634
#
_entry.id   5a918dfeed5213ec9e887f3082732634
#
_cell.length_a   1.000
_cell.length_b   1.000
_cell.length_c   1.000
_cell.angle_alpha   90.00
_cell.angle_beta   90.00
_cell.angle_gamma   90.00
#
_symmetry.space_group_name_H-M   'P 1'
#
loop_
_entity.id
_entity.type
_entity.pdbx_description
1 polymer ?
#
loop_
_entity_poly.entity_id
_entity_poly.type
_entity_poly.pdbx_seq_one_letter_code
_entity_poly.pdbx_strand_id
1 'polypeptide(L)'
;MPVIELRDGAFPNRGNWTEEQTKLAFHFYCQTPFGQLHGRNPKVVALAGLIERTPDALAMKCCNIASLDPAMRGRGVSGLGNASAMDRRVWDEFHADWDTLALECEAMLESLRVKDAQPPVDSDLADELADVPQDFFGETRRAFVNRRVRQAFFRRAVLSGYGNRC
;
A
#
# COMPACT_ATOMS: atom_id res chain seq x y z
N MET A 1 -22.88 -18.02 -1.39
CA MET A 1 -21.82 -17.12 -0.91
C MET A 1 -20.92 -17.94 -0.02
N PRO A 2 -19.65 -18.10 -0.33
CA PRO A 2 -18.75 -18.70 0.63
C PRO A 2 -18.62 -17.74 1.82
N VAL A 3 -19.04 -18.19 2.97
CA VAL A 3 -18.75 -17.57 4.24
C VAL A 3 -17.24 -17.69 4.39
N ILE A 4 -16.51 -16.58 4.31
CA ILE A 4 -15.13 -16.52 4.73
C ILE A 4 -15.20 -16.79 6.24
N GLU A 5 -14.94 -18.02 6.65
CA GLU A 5 -14.63 -18.30 8.03
C GLU A 5 -13.43 -17.43 8.41
N LEU A 6 -13.72 -16.36 9.13
CA LEU A 6 -12.69 -15.66 9.89
C LEU A 6 -12.08 -16.73 10.79
N ARG A 7 -10.87 -17.17 10.45
CA ARG A 7 -10.07 -17.99 11.36
C ARG A 7 -10.03 -17.23 12.69
N ASP A 8 -10.81 -17.72 13.64
CA ASP A 8 -10.65 -17.41 15.05
C ASP A 8 -9.23 -17.86 15.44
N GLY A 9 -8.33 -16.94 15.50
CA GLY A 9 -6.98 -17.26 15.89
C GLY A 9 -6.05 -16.10 15.65
N ALA A 10 -5.84 -15.36 16.71
CA ALA A 10 -4.59 -14.67 16.95
C ALA A 10 -3.99 -13.95 15.73
N PHE A 11 -4.32 -12.69 15.57
CA PHE A 11 -3.39 -11.78 14.90
C PHE A 11 -2.10 -11.79 15.74
N PRO A 12 -1.03 -12.48 15.30
CA PRO A 12 0.08 -12.83 16.19
C PRO A 12 0.94 -11.62 16.54
N ASN A 13 0.69 -10.46 16.00
CA ASN A 13 1.60 -9.34 16.12
C ASN A 13 0.95 -8.09 16.74
N ARG A 14 0.77 -8.12 18.07
CA ARG A 14 0.49 -6.91 18.86
C ARG A 14 1.77 -6.11 19.19
N GLY A 15 2.92 -6.53 18.67
CA GLY A 15 4.21 -5.90 18.87
C GLY A 15 4.38 -4.60 18.06
N ASN A 16 5.58 -4.02 18.14
CA ASN A 16 5.95 -2.83 17.37
C ASN A 16 5.85 -3.08 15.87
N TRP A 17 5.53 -2.04 15.12
CA TRP A 17 5.55 -2.09 13.67
C TRP A 17 6.97 -2.28 13.16
N THR A 18 7.13 -3.19 12.20
CA THR A 18 8.41 -3.34 11.50
C THR A 18 8.55 -2.27 10.42
N GLU A 19 9.77 -2.07 9.95
CA GLU A 19 10.03 -1.14 8.84
C GLU A 19 9.28 -1.56 7.57
N GLU A 20 9.31 -2.85 7.24
CA GLU A 20 8.60 -3.41 6.08
C GLU A 20 7.09 -3.18 6.16
N GLN A 21 6.48 -3.48 7.31
CA GLN A 21 5.06 -3.21 7.53
C GLN A 21 4.73 -1.72 7.40
N THR A 22 5.61 -0.85 7.90
CA THR A 22 5.43 0.61 7.81
C THR A 22 5.55 1.10 6.38
N LYS A 23 6.51 0.59 5.61
CA LYS A 23 6.66 0.89 4.18
C LYS A 23 5.42 0.45 3.39
N LEU A 24 4.90 -0.74 3.65
CA LEU A 24 3.67 -1.22 3.00
C LEU A 24 2.43 -0.40 3.37
N ALA A 25 2.33 0.01 4.63
CA ALA A 25 1.26 0.90 5.08
C ALA A 25 1.34 2.27 4.38
N PHE A 26 2.54 2.82 4.24
CA PHE A 26 2.77 4.08 3.53
C PHE A 26 2.42 3.97 2.03
N HIS A 27 2.89 2.92 1.38
CA HIS A 27 2.57 2.61 -0.02
C HIS A 27 1.06 2.52 -0.24
N PHE A 28 0.34 1.86 0.66
CA PHE A 28 -1.11 1.78 0.64
C PHE A 28 -1.78 3.14 0.87
N TYR A 29 -1.27 3.92 1.84
CA TYR A 29 -1.74 5.27 2.12
C TYR A 29 -1.70 6.17 0.87
N CYS A 30 -0.59 6.15 0.14
CA CYS A 30 -0.43 6.96 -1.07
C CYS A 30 -1.49 6.68 -2.15
N GLN A 31 -2.00 5.46 -2.19
CA GLN A 31 -2.94 4.99 -3.24
C GLN A 31 -4.39 4.96 -2.80
N THR A 32 -4.68 5.33 -1.55
CA THR A 32 -6.02 5.19 -0.97
C THR A 32 -6.52 6.55 -0.49
N PRO A 33 -7.70 7.02 -0.96
CA PRO A 33 -8.30 8.25 -0.46
C PRO A 33 -8.49 8.19 1.06
N PHE A 34 -8.25 9.31 1.75
CA PHE A 34 -8.32 9.37 3.21
C PHE A 34 -9.63 8.84 3.79
N GLY A 35 -10.76 9.16 3.17
CA GLY A 35 -12.07 8.69 3.61
C GLY A 35 -12.29 7.17 3.51
N GLN A 36 -11.39 6.45 2.83
CA GLN A 36 -11.42 4.99 2.70
C GLN A 36 -10.45 4.28 3.66
N LEU A 37 -9.71 5.03 4.48
CA LEU A 37 -8.78 4.50 5.47
C LEU A 37 -9.51 4.07 6.76
N HIS A 38 -10.29 3.02 6.66
CA HIS A 38 -11.04 2.45 7.79
C HIS A 38 -11.04 0.91 7.74
N GLY A 39 -11.18 0.27 8.89
CA GLY A 39 -11.08 -1.19 9.04
C GLY A 39 -12.13 -2.01 8.29
N ARG A 40 -13.19 -1.39 7.76
CA ARG A 40 -14.22 -2.06 6.94
C ARG A 40 -13.91 -2.08 5.45
N ASN A 41 -12.91 -1.30 5.01
CA ASN A 41 -12.53 -1.29 3.60
C ASN A 41 -11.90 -2.65 3.22
N PRO A 42 -12.44 -3.36 2.21
CA PRO A 42 -11.89 -4.67 1.80
C PRO A 42 -10.39 -4.65 1.46
N LYS A 43 -9.90 -3.54 0.89
CA LYS A 43 -8.47 -3.37 0.59
C LYS A 43 -7.63 -3.25 1.86
N VAL A 44 -8.14 -2.56 2.89
CA VAL A 44 -7.49 -2.50 4.21
C VAL A 44 -7.48 -3.88 4.86
N VAL A 45 -8.60 -4.60 4.82
CA VAL A 45 -8.69 -5.97 5.36
C VAL A 45 -7.69 -6.91 4.68
N ALA A 46 -7.61 -6.87 3.35
CA ALA A 46 -6.70 -7.72 2.58
C ALA A 46 -5.23 -7.45 2.91
N LEU A 47 -4.81 -6.19 2.90
CA LEU A 47 -3.42 -5.84 3.24
C LEU A 47 -3.10 -6.16 4.70
N ALA A 48 -4.00 -5.86 5.62
CA ALA A 48 -3.82 -6.16 7.04
C ALA A 48 -3.57 -7.66 7.27
N GLY A 49 -4.33 -8.52 6.58
CA GLY A 49 -4.11 -9.97 6.60
C GLY A 49 -2.72 -10.37 6.11
N LEU A 50 -2.25 -9.79 5.01
CA LEU A 50 -0.92 -10.08 4.44
C LEU A 50 0.23 -9.67 5.38
N ILE A 51 0.09 -8.56 6.09
CA ILE A 51 1.13 -8.07 7.01
C ILE A 51 0.91 -8.50 8.47
N GLU A 52 -0.02 -9.42 8.70
CA GLU A 52 -0.36 -9.96 10.02
C GLU A 52 -0.74 -8.88 11.05
N ARG A 53 -1.53 -7.90 10.61
CA ARG A 53 -2.10 -6.84 11.46
C ARG A 53 -3.62 -6.84 11.40
N THR A 54 -4.27 -6.24 12.40
CA THR A 54 -5.71 -6.02 12.33
C THR A 54 -6.03 -4.90 11.34
N PRO A 55 -7.19 -4.94 10.67
CA PRO A 55 -7.62 -3.86 9.78
C PRO A 55 -7.66 -2.49 10.48
N ASP A 56 -8.10 -2.44 11.72
CA ASP A 56 -8.14 -1.20 12.49
C ASP A 56 -6.74 -0.68 12.81
N ALA A 57 -5.77 -1.56 13.12
CA ALA A 57 -4.40 -1.16 13.35
C ALA A 57 -3.75 -0.58 12.08
N LEU A 58 -4.02 -1.17 10.92
CA LEU A 58 -3.55 -0.64 9.63
C LEU A 58 -4.21 0.72 9.33
N ALA A 59 -5.52 0.84 9.51
CA ALA A 59 -6.23 2.10 9.32
C ALA A 59 -5.68 3.22 10.23
N MET A 60 -5.44 2.93 11.51
CA MET A 60 -4.81 3.86 12.45
C MET A 60 -3.39 4.24 12.03
N LYS A 61 -2.59 3.28 11.54
CA LYS A 61 -1.24 3.56 11.03
C LYS A 61 -1.30 4.52 9.85
N CYS A 62 -2.18 4.31 8.90
CA CYS A 62 -2.40 5.22 7.77
C CYS A 62 -2.85 6.62 8.23
N CYS A 63 -3.72 6.71 9.22
CA CYS A 63 -4.13 8.01 9.81
C CYS A 63 -2.96 8.72 10.52
N ASN A 64 -2.05 7.99 11.16
CA ASN A 64 -0.83 8.56 11.73
C ASN A 64 0.10 9.09 10.63
N ILE A 65 0.26 8.36 9.54
CA ILE A 65 1.01 8.80 8.35
C ILE A 65 0.37 10.06 7.77
N ALA A 66 -0.95 10.12 7.65
CA ALA A 66 -1.67 11.29 7.16
C ALA A 66 -1.40 12.55 7.98
N SER A 67 -1.09 12.43 9.27
CA SER A 67 -0.73 13.58 10.11
C SER A 67 0.58 14.25 9.70
N LEU A 68 1.45 13.53 8.98
CA LEU A 68 2.70 14.06 8.43
C LEU A 68 2.49 14.77 7.09
N ASP A 69 1.36 14.52 6.41
CA ASP A 69 1.09 15.02 5.06
C ASP A 69 0.65 16.49 5.07
N PRO A 70 1.46 17.41 4.50
CA PRO A 70 1.07 18.83 4.39
C PRO A 70 -0.20 19.03 3.56
N ALA A 71 -0.45 18.18 2.55
CA ALA A 71 -1.63 18.27 1.71
C ALA A 71 -2.92 17.97 2.51
N MET A 72 -2.85 17.04 3.46
CA MET A 72 -3.98 16.76 4.35
C MET A 72 -4.25 17.91 5.30
N ARG A 73 -3.21 18.52 5.86
CA ARG A 73 -3.36 19.72 6.71
C ARG A 73 -3.98 20.88 5.94
N GLY A 74 -3.55 21.11 4.71
CA GLY A 74 -4.09 22.16 3.84
C GLY A 74 -5.58 21.96 3.50
N ARG A 75 -6.08 20.72 3.56
CA ARG A 75 -7.49 20.35 3.37
C ARG A 75 -8.30 20.34 4.67
N GLY A 76 -7.71 20.76 5.78
CA GLY A 76 -8.37 20.75 7.09
C GLY A 76 -8.54 19.34 7.69
N VAL A 77 -7.85 18.35 7.14
CA VAL A 77 -7.86 16.99 7.67
C VAL A 77 -6.72 16.84 8.66
N SER A 78 -7.05 16.67 9.93
CA SER A 78 -6.07 16.29 10.95
C SER A 78 -6.08 14.77 11.08
N GLY A 79 -4.97 14.12 10.75
CA GLY A 79 -4.76 12.72 11.09
C GLY A 79 -4.57 12.53 12.60
N LEU A 80 -4.37 11.29 13.01
CA LEU A 80 -3.99 10.99 14.41
C LEU A 80 -2.56 11.48 14.66
N GLY A 81 -2.35 12.26 15.71
CA GLY A 81 -1.06 12.92 16.00
C GLY A 81 0.06 12.02 16.52
N ASN A 82 -0.06 10.70 16.42
CA ASN A 82 0.84 9.73 17.04
C ASN A 82 1.83 9.09 16.03
N ALA A 83 2.29 9.84 15.04
CA ALA A 83 3.31 9.35 14.11
C ALA A 83 4.61 9.02 14.88
N SER A 84 5.09 7.78 14.72
CA SER A 84 6.32 7.31 15.33
C SER A 84 7.58 7.83 14.62
N ALA A 85 8.75 7.64 15.22
CA ALA A 85 10.03 7.94 14.57
C ALA A 85 10.20 7.11 13.28
N MET A 86 9.73 5.85 13.28
CA MET A 86 9.71 4.99 12.11
C MET A 86 8.82 5.56 11.00
N ASP A 87 7.62 6.05 11.32
CA ASP A 87 6.71 6.66 10.34
C ASP A 87 7.35 7.88 9.67
N ARG A 88 8.04 8.73 10.44
CA ARG A 88 8.76 9.90 9.92
C ARG A 88 9.92 9.49 9.02
N ARG A 89 10.70 8.49 9.42
CA ARG A 89 11.81 7.98 8.60
C ARG A 89 11.32 7.42 7.27
N VAL A 90 10.29 6.61 7.27
CA VAL A 90 9.70 6.05 6.04
C VAL A 90 9.11 7.17 5.18
N TRP A 91 8.46 8.17 5.78
CA TRP A 91 7.99 9.36 5.08
C TRP A 91 9.12 10.06 4.33
N ASP A 92 10.24 10.32 5.01
CA ASP A 92 11.40 11.00 4.42
C ASP A 92 12.05 10.15 3.31
N GLU A 93 12.17 8.84 3.49
CA GLU A 93 12.69 7.92 2.49
C GLU A 93 11.85 7.92 1.20
N PHE A 94 10.53 7.87 1.31
CA PHE A 94 9.64 7.94 0.14
C PHE A 94 9.72 9.27 -0.58
N HIS A 95 9.90 10.38 0.15
CA HIS A 95 10.06 11.69 -0.46
C HIS A 95 11.43 11.88 -1.11
N ALA A 96 12.44 11.16 -0.66
CA ALA A 96 13.77 11.17 -1.29
C ALA A 96 13.80 10.34 -2.58
N ASP A 97 13.18 9.17 -2.60
CA ASP A 97 13.16 8.26 -3.76
C ASP A 97 11.91 7.37 -3.75
N TRP A 98 10.77 7.96 -4.08
CA TRP A 98 9.50 7.24 -4.11
C TRP A 98 9.45 6.13 -5.18
N ASP A 99 10.17 6.28 -6.28
CA ASP A 99 10.23 5.30 -7.38
C ASP A 99 10.79 3.95 -6.91
N THR A 100 11.95 4.00 -6.27
CA THR A 100 12.62 2.78 -5.75
C THR A 100 11.78 2.13 -4.66
N LEU A 101 11.25 2.93 -3.73
CA LEU A 101 10.44 2.40 -2.63
C LEU A 101 9.10 1.83 -3.11
N ALA A 102 8.48 2.43 -4.14
CA ALA A 102 7.28 1.86 -4.75
C ALA A 102 7.56 0.46 -5.34
N LEU A 103 8.69 0.28 -6.02
CA LEU A 103 9.09 -1.02 -6.55
C LEU A 103 9.40 -2.03 -5.45
N GLU A 104 10.09 -1.62 -4.40
CA GLU A 104 10.36 -2.47 -3.23
C GLU A 104 9.05 -2.94 -2.57
N CYS A 105 8.10 -2.05 -2.38
CA CYS A 105 6.80 -2.38 -1.79
C CYS A 105 6.00 -3.35 -2.67
N GLU A 106 5.98 -3.15 -3.99
CA GLU A 106 5.31 -4.08 -4.91
C GLU A 106 5.97 -5.46 -4.88
N ALA A 107 7.30 -5.53 -4.84
CA ALA A 107 8.02 -6.81 -4.71
C ALA A 107 7.73 -7.51 -3.37
N MET A 108 7.67 -6.75 -2.27
CA MET A 108 7.28 -7.29 -0.96
C MET A 108 5.86 -7.83 -0.96
N LEU A 109 4.91 -7.09 -1.54
CA LEU A 109 3.51 -7.51 -1.65
C LEU A 109 3.37 -8.79 -2.46
N GLU A 110 4.08 -8.89 -3.58
CA GLU A 110 4.05 -10.10 -4.41
C GLU A 110 4.61 -11.31 -3.66
N SER A 111 5.70 -11.13 -2.93
CA SER A 111 6.29 -12.19 -2.09
C SER A 111 5.32 -12.65 -0.99
N LEU A 112 4.59 -11.73 -0.37
CA LEU A 112 3.60 -12.05 0.66
C LEU A 112 2.39 -12.76 0.07
N ARG A 113 1.90 -12.34 -1.10
CA ARG A 113 0.78 -12.99 -1.80
C ARG A 113 1.12 -14.43 -2.20
N VAL A 114 2.32 -14.66 -2.70
CA VAL A 114 2.79 -16.01 -3.06
C VAL A 114 2.84 -16.92 -1.84
N LYS A 115 3.28 -16.43 -0.69
CA LYS A 115 3.30 -17.19 0.57
C LYS A 115 1.91 -17.54 1.08
N ASP A 116 0.96 -16.62 0.91
CA ASP A 116 -0.41 -16.78 1.42
C ASP A 116 -1.38 -17.39 0.39
N ALA A 117 -0.90 -17.72 -0.81
CA ALA A 117 -1.68 -18.26 -1.93
C ALA A 117 -2.95 -17.42 -2.26
N GLN A 118 -2.93 -16.12 -1.98
CA GLN A 118 -4.03 -15.22 -2.28
C GLN A 118 -3.97 -14.70 -3.72
N PRO A 119 -5.12 -14.63 -4.42
CA PRO A 119 -5.16 -13.98 -5.74
C PRO A 119 -4.83 -12.49 -5.64
N PRO A 120 -4.27 -11.88 -6.68
CA PRO A 120 -3.97 -10.45 -6.69
C PRO A 120 -5.25 -9.64 -6.46
N VAL A 121 -5.21 -8.74 -5.47
CA VAL A 121 -6.33 -7.87 -5.11
C VAL A 121 -6.47 -6.69 -6.08
N ASP A 122 -5.43 -6.41 -6.87
CA ASP A 122 -5.36 -5.31 -7.82
C ASP A 122 -5.46 -5.83 -9.27
N SER A 123 -6.68 -5.82 -9.81
CA SER A 123 -6.91 -6.09 -11.24
C SER A 123 -6.24 -5.05 -12.14
N ASP A 124 -6.09 -3.81 -11.66
CA ASP A 124 -5.55 -2.69 -12.44
C ASP A 124 -4.08 -2.90 -12.81
N LEU A 125 -3.28 -3.47 -11.91
CA LEU A 125 -1.87 -3.78 -12.21
C LEU A 125 -1.75 -4.98 -13.16
N ALA A 126 -2.62 -5.97 -13.04
CA ALA A 126 -2.65 -7.10 -13.95
C ALA A 126 -3.02 -6.67 -15.38
N ASP A 127 -3.98 -5.76 -15.53
CA ASP A 127 -4.36 -5.21 -16.81
C ASP A 127 -3.24 -4.36 -17.44
N GLU A 128 -2.53 -3.55 -16.64
CA GLU A 128 -1.38 -2.78 -17.13
C GLU A 128 -0.17 -3.65 -17.50
N LEU A 129 0.00 -4.79 -16.85
CA LEU A 129 1.06 -5.75 -17.19
C LEU A 129 0.70 -6.66 -18.37
N ALA A 130 -0.59 -6.81 -18.70
CA ALA A 130 -1.04 -7.57 -19.86
C ALA A 130 -0.55 -6.98 -21.20
N ASP A 131 -0.29 -5.67 -21.22
CA ASP A 131 0.24 -4.95 -22.39
C ASP A 131 1.77 -5.08 -22.58
N VAL A 132 2.46 -5.90 -21.77
CA VAL A 132 3.90 -6.12 -21.93
C VAL A 132 4.13 -6.97 -23.18
N PRO A 133 4.81 -6.44 -24.22
CA PRO A 133 5.11 -7.21 -25.40
C PRO A 133 5.88 -8.49 -25.08
N GLN A 134 5.43 -9.61 -25.63
CA GLN A 134 6.05 -10.91 -25.38
C GLN A 134 7.42 -11.04 -26.03
N ASP A 135 7.77 -10.12 -26.91
CA ASP A 135 9.06 -10.10 -27.64
C ASP A 135 10.23 -9.54 -26.81
N PHE A 136 9.95 -9.02 -25.62
CA PHE A 136 10.99 -8.53 -24.72
C PHE A 136 11.49 -9.63 -23.79
N PHE A 137 12.80 -9.85 -23.80
CA PHE A 137 13.48 -10.83 -22.96
C PHE A 137 14.49 -10.16 -22.01
N GLY A 138 14.72 -10.81 -20.87
CA GLY A 138 15.77 -10.43 -19.94
C GLY A 138 15.61 -9.04 -19.33
N GLU A 139 16.69 -8.24 -19.38
CA GLU A 139 16.75 -6.91 -18.74
C GLU A 139 15.77 -5.90 -19.34
N THR A 140 15.53 -5.97 -20.65
CA THR A 140 14.59 -5.07 -21.34
C THR A 140 13.17 -5.29 -20.84
N ARG A 141 12.77 -6.54 -20.65
CA ARG A 141 11.47 -6.87 -20.08
C ARG A 141 11.34 -6.36 -18.63
N ARG A 142 12.38 -6.55 -17.81
CA ARG A 142 12.39 -6.05 -16.43
C ARG A 142 12.27 -4.53 -16.38
N ALA A 143 13.01 -3.83 -17.21
CA ALA A 143 12.95 -2.37 -17.27
C ALA A 143 11.56 -1.88 -17.70
N PHE A 144 10.92 -2.56 -18.65
CA PHE A 144 9.57 -2.23 -19.11
C PHE A 144 8.53 -2.49 -18.02
N VAL A 145 8.57 -3.65 -17.36
CA VAL A 145 7.70 -3.99 -16.23
C VAL A 145 7.85 -2.98 -15.09
N ASN A 146 9.09 -2.68 -14.71
CA ASN A 146 9.36 -1.70 -13.65
C ASN A 146 8.82 -0.31 -13.99
N ARG A 147 8.93 0.10 -15.27
CA ARG A 147 8.33 1.37 -15.72
C ARG A 147 6.82 1.35 -15.57
N ARG A 148 6.13 0.28 -15.96
CA ARG A 148 4.68 0.13 -15.82
C ARG A 148 4.23 0.14 -14.37
N VAL A 149 4.93 -0.58 -13.50
CA VAL A 149 4.65 -0.58 -12.05
C VAL A 149 4.77 0.83 -11.46
N ARG A 150 5.81 1.58 -11.82
CA ARG A 150 5.97 2.97 -11.37
C ARG A 150 4.86 3.88 -11.89
N GLN A 151 4.47 3.75 -13.14
CA GLN A 151 3.39 4.53 -13.74
C GLN A 151 2.05 4.21 -13.07
N ALA A 152 1.76 2.94 -12.81
CA ALA A 152 0.56 2.51 -12.10
C ALA A 152 0.49 3.09 -10.69
N PHE A 153 1.58 3.00 -9.94
CA PHE A 153 1.67 3.60 -8.61
C PHE A 153 1.45 5.11 -8.64
N PHE A 154 2.16 5.82 -9.52
CA PHE A 154 2.03 7.26 -9.66
C PHE A 154 0.60 7.68 -9.99
N ARG A 155 -0.02 7.01 -10.97
CA ARG A 155 -1.41 7.26 -11.35
C ARG A 155 -2.36 7.08 -10.17
N ARG A 156 -2.25 5.97 -9.44
CA ARG A 156 -3.09 5.71 -8.26
C ARG A 156 -2.86 6.75 -7.15
N ALA A 157 -1.61 7.13 -6.90
CA ALA A 157 -1.28 8.14 -5.91
C ALA A 157 -1.87 9.51 -6.26
N VAL A 158 -1.79 9.93 -7.53
CA VAL A 158 -2.39 11.18 -8.01
C VAL A 158 -3.91 11.13 -7.88
N LEU A 159 -4.56 10.08 -8.37
CA LEU A 159 -6.01 9.92 -8.29
C LEU A 159 -6.50 9.91 -6.84
N SER A 160 -5.78 9.24 -5.95
CA SER A 160 -6.08 9.22 -4.52
C SER A 160 -5.99 10.62 -3.91
N GLY A 161 -4.95 11.38 -4.25
CA GLY A 161 -4.76 12.76 -3.77
C GLY A 161 -5.92 13.70 -4.15
N TYR A 162 -6.55 13.45 -5.30
CA TYR A 162 -7.74 14.19 -5.76
C TYR A 162 -9.07 13.53 -5.36
N GLY A 163 -9.04 12.50 -4.51
CA GLY A 163 -10.24 11.78 -4.06
C GLY A 163 -10.99 11.08 -5.19
N ASN A 164 -10.26 10.63 -6.23
CA ASN A 164 -10.81 10.04 -7.46
C ASN A 164 -11.83 10.95 -8.19
N ARG A 165 -11.70 12.25 -8.05
CA ARG A 165 -12.48 13.24 -8.78
C ARG A 165 -11.65 13.84 -9.91
N CYS A 166 -12.16 13.76 -11.10
CA CYS A 166 -11.70 14.57 -12.22
C CYS A 166 -12.36 15.94 -12.20
#